data_4d55c5495a0fefe32fe0f9fd972ed1aa
#
_entry.id   4d55c5495a0fefe32fe0f9fd972ed1aa
#
_cell.length_a   1.000
_cell.length_b   1.000
_cell.length_c   1.000
_cell.angle_alpha   90.00
_cell.angle_beta   90.00
_cell.angle_gamma   90.00
#
_symmetry.space_group_name_H-M   'P 1'
#
loop_
_entity.id
_entity.type
_entity.pdbx_description
1 polymer ?
#
loop_
_entity_poly.entity_id
_entity_poly.type
_entity_poly.pdbx_seq_one_letter_code
_entity_poly.pdbx_strand_id
1 'polypeptide(L)'
;LINIQNIKELQNRAYAGADLIINDMIDGKMDLDKKEIAENYLLVGQRGWVSFFPQNGSYTELISTGSLELIRSTNFRKALTNTYTHLYERNLQVSRTIDDFFLDAFARYSPYILIQSTEKKNEGFVYSELVPTKYKIDENYYLSNQAISDMTQFKNLIGMYLDLLDEYEKSYNMLKLHSDEEIN
;
A
#
# COMPACT_ATOMS: atom_id res chain seq x y z
N LEU A 1 15.47 0.10 -0.60
CA LEU A 1 14.98 -0.63 0.61
C LEU A 1 14.26 0.29 1.59
N ILE A 2 14.84 1.44 1.98
CA ILE A 2 14.20 2.40 2.93
C ILE A 2 12.78 2.79 2.47
N ASN A 3 12.59 3.05 1.18
CA ASN A 3 11.28 3.44 0.66
C ASN A 3 10.23 2.30 0.79
N ILE A 4 10.62 1.05 0.54
CA ILE A 4 9.72 -0.11 0.71
C ILE A 4 9.32 -0.25 2.18
N GLN A 5 10.25 -0.12 3.12
CA GLN A 5 9.97 -0.24 4.55
C GLN A 5 9.01 0.82 5.04
N ASN A 6 9.18 2.09 4.61
CA ASN A 6 8.28 3.18 4.96
C ASN A 6 6.85 2.93 4.43
N ILE A 7 6.74 2.43 3.20
CA ILE A 7 5.44 2.08 2.61
C ILE A 7 4.82 0.90 3.37
N LYS A 8 5.59 -0.15 3.68
CA LYS A 8 5.11 -1.29 4.47
C LYS A 8 4.58 -0.87 5.84
N GLU A 9 5.26 0.06 6.51
CA GLU A 9 4.79 0.58 7.79
C GLU A 9 3.42 1.26 7.67
N LEU A 10 3.24 2.14 6.67
CA LEU A 10 1.94 2.77 6.42
C LEU A 10 0.86 1.73 6.08
N GLN A 11 1.18 0.74 5.23
CA GLN A 11 0.25 -0.32 4.87
C GLN A 11 -0.16 -1.18 6.09
N ASN A 12 0.79 -1.51 6.97
CA ASN A 12 0.51 -2.25 8.21
C ASN A 12 -0.40 -1.46 9.16
N ARG A 13 -0.17 -0.16 9.30
CA ARG A 13 -1.05 0.71 10.10
C ARG A 13 -2.45 0.77 9.52
N ALA A 14 -2.57 0.92 8.20
CA ALA A 14 -3.87 0.93 7.51
C ALA A 14 -4.59 -0.44 7.62
N TYR A 15 -3.85 -1.55 7.52
CA TYR A 15 -4.38 -2.89 7.72
C TYR A 15 -4.94 -3.08 9.13
N ALA A 16 -4.18 -2.68 10.15
CA ALA A 16 -4.62 -2.73 11.55
C ALA A 16 -5.82 -1.81 11.82
N GLY A 17 -5.84 -0.61 11.22
CA GLY A 17 -6.97 0.30 11.33
C GLY A 17 -8.25 -0.23 10.68
N ALA A 18 -8.12 -0.88 9.51
CA ALA A 18 -9.25 -1.55 8.86
C ALA A 18 -9.77 -2.71 9.72
N ASP A 19 -8.87 -3.50 10.30
CA ASP A 19 -9.23 -4.62 11.17
C ASP A 19 -10.00 -4.16 12.42
N LEU A 20 -9.52 -3.09 13.05
CA LEU A 20 -10.18 -2.49 14.20
C LEU A 20 -11.61 -2.04 13.88
N ILE A 21 -11.80 -1.32 12.77
CA ILE A 21 -13.11 -0.88 12.30
C ILE A 21 -14.02 -2.06 11.97
N ILE A 22 -13.52 -3.09 11.27
CA ILE A 22 -14.30 -4.27 10.92
C ILE A 22 -14.81 -5.00 12.16
N ASN A 23 -13.97 -5.16 13.17
CA ASN A 23 -14.35 -5.84 14.41
C ASN A 23 -15.46 -5.08 15.14
N ASP A 24 -15.36 -3.74 15.22
CA ASP A 24 -16.39 -2.90 15.81
C ASP A 24 -17.73 -2.96 15.05
N MET A 25 -17.67 -2.94 13.70
CA MET A 25 -18.86 -3.04 12.85
C MET A 25 -19.57 -4.41 12.95
N ILE A 26 -18.80 -5.51 12.99
CA ILE A 26 -19.36 -6.87 12.97
C ILE A 26 -20.16 -7.17 14.24
N ASP A 27 -19.75 -6.63 15.38
CA ASP A 27 -20.47 -6.77 16.64
C ASP A 27 -21.81 -6.00 16.66
N GLY A 28 -22.10 -5.24 15.61
CA GLY A 28 -23.35 -4.47 15.45
C GLY A 28 -23.47 -3.33 16.44
N LYS A 29 -22.35 -2.88 16.99
CA LYS A 29 -22.26 -1.76 17.93
C LYS A 29 -21.18 -0.82 17.44
N MET A 30 -21.35 0.45 17.75
CA MET A 30 -20.33 1.47 17.52
C MET A 30 -19.67 1.78 18.88
N ASP A 31 -18.80 0.87 19.34
CA ASP A 31 -18.09 0.97 20.63
C ASP A 31 -16.87 1.89 20.52
N LEU A 32 -16.26 2.02 19.33
CA LEU A 32 -15.20 2.99 19.03
C LEU A 32 -15.75 4.43 19.09
N ASP A 33 -14.96 5.35 19.62
CA ASP A 33 -15.35 6.75 19.53
C ASP A 33 -15.25 7.30 18.09
N LYS A 34 -16.04 8.33 17.79
CA LYS A 34 -16.10 8.89 16.41
C LYS A 34 -14.77 9.47 15.92
N LYS A 35 -13.89 9.89 16.83
CA LYS A 35 -12.57 10.38 16.47
C LYS A 35 -11.68 9.21 16.03
N GLU A 36 -11.69 8.13 16.79
CA GLU A 36 -10.94 6.92 16.48
C GLU A 36 -11.38 6.30 15.16
N ILE A 37 -12.70 6.25 14.89
CA ILE A 37 -13.23 5.84 13.60
C ILE A 37 -12.71 6.77 12.50
N ALA A 38 -12.74 8.09 12.68
CA ALA A 38 -12.27 9.04 11.69
C ALA A 38 -10.76 8.90 11.41
N GLU A 39 -9.94 8.68 12.44
CA GLU A 39 -8.50 8.44 12.33
C GLU A 39 -8.22 7.19 11.48
N ASN A 40 -8.90 6.09 11.75
CA ASN A 40 -8.73 4.85 11.02
C ASN A 40 -9.25 4.91 9.58
N TYR A 41 -10.37 5.60 9.32
CA TYR A 41 -10.83 5.86 7.95
C TYR A 41 -9.83 6.70 7.15
N LEU A 42 -9.19 7.70 7.77
CA LEU A 42 -8.12 8.48 7.12
C LEU A 42 -6.89 7.62 6.82
N LEU A 43 -6.47 6.75 7.74
CA LEU A 43 -5.35 5.83 7.50
C LEU A 43 -5.61 4.91 6.31
N VAL A 44 -6.78 4.28 6.27
CA VAL A 44 -7.18 3.40 5.17
C VAL A 44 -7.29 4.19 3.87
N GLY A 45 -7.89 5.39 3.91
CA GLY A 45 -8.01 6.27 2.76
C GLY A 45 -6.66 6.78 2.24
N GLN A 46 -5.77 7.21 3.12
CA GLN A 46 -4.42 7.69 2.77
C GLN A 46 -3.60 6.59 2.08
N ARG A 47 -3.79 5.34 2.46
CA ARG A 47 -3.16 4.20 1.84
C ARG A 47 -3.44 4.12 0.33
N GLY A 48 -4.66 4.43 -0.13
CA GLY A 48 -5.03 4.39 -1.54
C GLY A 48 -4.18 5.29 -2.44
N TRP A 49 -3.51 6.30 -1.88
CA TRP A 49 -2.66 7.24 -2.63
C TRP A 49 -1.17 6.93 -2.52
N VAL A 50 -0.80 5.85 -1.80
CA VAL A 50 0.61 5.54 -1.52
C VAL A 50 0.98 4.20 -2.12
N SER A 51 1.63 4.23 -3.28
CA SER A 51 2.14 3.06 -3.97
C SER A 51 3.67 3.09 -4.07
N PHE A 52 4.26 1.91 -4.14
CA PHE A 52 5.66 1.74 -4.43
C PHE A 52 5.91 1.88 -5.94
N PHE A 53 6.81 2.76 -6.31
CA PHE A 53 7.21 2.95 -7.71
C PHE A 53 8.68 2.54 -7.86
N PRO A 54 8.95 1.31 -8.31
CA PRO A 54 10.32 0.87 -8.55
C PRO A 54 10.92 1.67 -9.70
N GLN A 55 12.14 2.18 -9.48
CA GLN A 55 12.90 2.86 -10.54
C GLN A 55 13.53 1.81 -11.44
N ASN A 56 13.12 1.78 -12.70
CA ASN A 56 13.58 0.80 -13.69
C ASN A 56 14.48 1.39 -14.77
N GLY A 57 14.88 2.66 -14.68
CA GLY A 57 15.67 3.34 -15.72
C GLY A 57 16.95 2.62 -16.09
N SER A 58 17.77 2.25 -15.10
CA SER A 58 19.02 1.52 -15.35
C SER A 58 18.78 0.12 -15.96
N TYR A 59 17.72 -0.57 -15.55
CA TYR A 59 17.37 -1.85 -16.17
C TYR A 59 16.92 -1.69 -17.62
N THR A 60 16.13 -0.67 -17.91
CA THR A 60 15.71 -0.33 -19.29
C THR A 60 16.92 0.00 -20.16
N GLU A 61 17.91 0.70 -19.61
CA GLU A 61 19.17 1.01 -20.31
C GLU A 61 19.96 -0.27 -20.59
N LEU A 62 20.10 -1.19 -19.63
CA LEU A 62 20.76 -2.48 -19.83
C LEU A 62 20.12 -3.29 -20.96
N ILE A 63 18.79 -3.29 -21.04
CA ILE A 63 18.06 -3.98 -22.13
C ILE A 63 18.31 -3.29 -23.48
N SER A 64 18.15 -1.97 -23.54
CA SER A 64 18.23 -1.21 -24.80
C SER A 64 19.63 -1.21 -25.43
N THR A 65 20.66 -1.31 -24.62
CA THR A 65 22.06 -1.39 -25.06
C THR A 65 22.56 -2.82 -25.31
N GLY A 66 21.75 -3.84 -24.99
CA GLY A 66 22.18 -5.24 -25.01
C GLY A 66 23.18 -5.60 -23.90
N SER A 67 23.44 -4.68 -22.95
CA SER A 67 24.41 -4.88 -21.88
C SER A 67 24.01 -5.93 -20.86
N LEU A 68 22.73 -6.32 -20.83
CA LEU A 68 22.27 -7.42 -19.97
C LEU A 68 22.99 -8.75 -20.30
N GLU A 69 23.35 -8.96 -21.56
CA GLU A 69 24.09 -10.15 -22.01
C GLU A 69 25.54 -10.19 -21.50
N LEU A 70 26.11 -9.05 -21.09
CA LEU A 70 27.46 -8.95 -20.56
C LEU A 70 27.55 -9.41 -19.10
N ILE A 71 26.43 -9.49 -18.39
CA ILE A 71 26.36 -10.01 -17.03
C ILE A 71 26.63 -11.52 -17.06
N ARG A 72 27.69 -11.97 -16.40
CA ARG A 72 28.13 -13.38 -16.44
C ARG A 72 27.20 -14.29 -15.63
N SER A 73 26.77 -13.83 -14.45
CA SER A 73 25.90 -14.61 -13.58
C SER A 73 24.49 -14.76 -14.16
N THR A 74 24.14 -15.99 -14.53
CA THR A 74 22.77 -16.32 -14.97
C THR A 74 21.74 -16.06 -13.86
N ASN A 75 22.10 -16.28 -12.61
CA ASN A 75 21.22 -16.05 -11.46
C ASN A 75 20.96 -14.57 -11.27
N PHE A 76 21.99 -13.73 -11.42
CA PHE A 76 21.82 -12.28 -11.35
C PHE A 76 20.93 -11.75 -12.48
N ARG A 77 21.16 -12.19 -13.73
CA ARG A 77 20.29 -11.83 -14.87
C ARG A 77 18.83 -12.22 -14.63
N LYS A 78 18.58 -13.45 -14.15
CA LYS A 78 17.23 -13.92 -13.81
C LYS A 78 16.59 -13.07 -12.70
N ALA A 79 17.33 -12.74 -11.65
CA ALA A 79 16.84 -11.89 -10.56
C ALA A 79 16.49 -10.48 -11.05
N LEU A 80 17.35 -9.85 -11.89
CA LEU A 80 17.06 -8.57 -12.54
C LEU A 80 15.76 -8.62 -13.35
N THR A 81 15.64 -9.62 -14.25
CA THR A 81 14.45 -9.78 -15.08
C THR A 81 13.19 -9.97 -14.22
N ASN A 82 13.26 -10.83 -13.20
CA ASN A 82 12.11 -11.06 -12.33
C ASN A 82 11.69 -9.77 -11.59
N THR A 83 12.65 -9.03 -11.04
CA THR A 83 12.38 -7.81 -10.28
C THR A 83 11.78 -6.70 -11.16
N TYR A 84 12.41 -6.44 -12.30
CA TYR A 84 12.10 -5.27 -13.13
C TYR A 84 11.10 -5.55 -14.27
N THR A 85 10.68 -6.80 -14.46
CA THR A 85 9.63 -7.18 -15.41
C THR A 85 8.43 -7.75 -14.66
N HIS A 86 8.55 -8.92 -14.05
CA HIS A 86 7.40 -9.61 -13.46
C HIS A 86 6.83 -8.92 -12.23
N LEU A 87 7.68 -8.57 -11.25
CA LEU A 87 7.22 -7.87 -10.05
C LEU A 87 6.76 -6.45 -10.38
N TYR A 88 7.41 -5.79 -11.34
CA TYR A 88 7.02 -4.46 -11.80
C TYR A 88 5.61 -4.47 -12.40
N GLU A 89 5.32 -5.34 -13.35
CA GLU A 89 3.98 -5.47 -13.96
C GLU A 89 2.92 -5.85 -12.92
N ARG A 90 3.24 -6.78 -12.03
CA ARG A 90 2.34 -7.18 -10.94
C ARG A 90 2.04 -5.99 -10.01
N ASN A 91 3.04 -5.18 -9.67
CA ASN A 91 2.86 -3.99 -8.85
C ASN A 91 1.93 -2.96 -9.53
N LEU A 92 2.11 -2.72 -10.82
CA LEU A 92 1.22 -1.82 -11.57
C LEU A 92 -0.22 -2.31 -11.57
N GLN A 93 -0.45 -3.61 -11.77
CA GLN A 93 -1.80 -4.20 -11.77
C GLN A 93 -2.45 -4.11 -10.39
N VAL A 94 -1.73 -4.49 -9.33
CA VAL A 94 -2.25 -4.45 -7.97
C VAL A 94 -2.54 -3.01 -7.54
N SER A 95 -1.64 -2.07 -7.83
CA SER A 95 -1.84 -0.65 -7.51
C SER A 95 -3.09 -0.09 -8.20
N ARG A 96 -3.28 -0.36 -9.49
CA ARG A 96 -4.49 0.07 -10.22
C ARG A 96 -5.77 -0.51 -9.62
N THR A 97 -5.77 -1.82 -9.32
CA THR A 97 -6.94 -2.47 -8.69
C THR A 97 -7.32 -1.80 -7.37
N ILE A 98 -6.32 -1.42 -6.58
CA ILE A 98 -6.54 -0.74 -5.31
C ILE A 98 -7.06 0.69 -5.54
N ASP A 99 -6.47 1.43 -6.47
CA ASP A 99 -6.88 2.81 -6.78
C ASP A 99 -8.32 2.85 -7.30
N ASP A 100 -8.68 1.96 -8.22
CA ASP A 100 -10.04 1.82 -8.75
C ASP A 100 -11.04 1.50 -7.64
N PHE A 101 -10.72 0.51 -6.80
CA PHE A 101 -11.59 0.16 -5.67
C PHE A 101 -11.71 1.31 -4.66
N PHE A 102 -10.61 2.01 -4.37
CA PHE A 102 -10.61 3.16 -3.46
C PHE A 102 -11.57 4.25 -3.96
N LEU A 103 -11.50 4.62 -5.23
CA LEU A 103 -12.37 5.65 -5.82
C LEU A 103 -13.85 5.26 -5.73
N ASP A 104 -14.16 4.01 -6.05
CA ASP A 104 -15.53 3.49 -5.97
C ASP A 104 -16.04 3.45 -4.53
N ALA A 105 -15.25 2.95 -3.58
CA ALA A 105 -15.61 2.91 -2.18
C ALA A 105 -15.73 4.33 -1.59
N PHE A 106 -14.81 5.24 -1.93
CA PHE A 106 -14.88 6.63 -1.53
C PHE A 106 -16.19 7.30 -1.97
N ALA A 107 -16.60 7.08 -3.21
CA ALA A 107 -17.87 7.61 -3.72
C ALA A 107 -19.08 7.08 -2.92
N ARG A 108 -19.02 5.83 -2.44
CA ARG A 108 -20.09 5.23 -1.62
C ARG A 108 -20.12 5.76 -0.19
N TYR A 109 -18.96 5.87 0.48
CA TYR A 109 -18.95 6.24 1.90
C TYR A 109 -18.89 7.74 2.16
N SER A 110 -18.35 8.55 1.24
CA SER A 110 -18.15 9.99 1.47
C SER A 110 -19.42 10.80 1.78
N PRO A 111 -20.64 10.43 1.35
CA PRO A 111 -21.85 11.11 1.79
C PRO A 111 -22.18 10.89 3.29
N TYR A 112 -21.70 9.82 3.88
CA TYR A 112 -22.04 9.34 5.23
C TYR A 112 -20.91 9.51 6.23
N ILE A 113 -19.67 9.37 5.76
CA ILE A 113 -18.45 9.50 6.58
C ILE A 113 -17.72 10.75 6.11
N LEU A 114 -18.01 11.88 6.76
CA LEU A 114 -17.43 13.17 6.42
C LEU A 114 -16.26 13.45 7.37
N ILE A 115 -15.05 13.61 6.83
CA ILE A 115 -13.85 13.89 7.62
C ILE A 115 -13.10 15.05 6.98
N GLN A 116 -12.93 16.14 7.74
CA GLN A 116 -11.96 17.19 7.44
C GLN A 116 -10.67 16.88 8.18
N SER A 117 -9.56 16.94 7.49
CA SER A 117 -8.24 16.65 8.04
C SER A 117 -7.25 17.78 7.80
N THR A 118 -6.17 17.78 8.57
CA THR A 118 -4.99 18.60 8.34
C THR A 118 -3.77 17.69 8.25
N GLU A 119 -2.74 18.15 7.53
CA GLU A 119 -1.48 17.44 7.46
C GLU A 119 -0.64 17.71 8.70
N LYS A 120 -0.13 16.65 9.29
CA LYS A 120 0.93 16.70 10.30
C LYS A 120 2.22 16.19 9.64
N LYS A 121 3.18 17.09 9.47
CA LYS A 121 4.50 16.72 8.96
C LYS A 121 5.23 15.89 10.03
N ASN A 122 5.59 14.67 9.69
CA ASN A 122 6.47 13.85 10.50
C ASN A 122 7.90 13.99 9.98
N GLU A 123 8.82 14.43 10.85
CA GLU A 123 10.24 14.46 10.51
C GLU A 123 10.74 13.04 10.20
N GLY A 124 11.26 12.84 8.99
CA GLY A 124 11.79 11.55 8.53
C GLY A 124 10.81 10.65 7.77
N PHE A 125 9.53 11.03 7.63
CA PHE A 125 8.56 10.30 6.81
C PHE A 125 8.35 10.97 5.45
N VAL A 126 8.29 10.17 4.39
CA VAL A 126 8.04 10.67 3.01
C VAL A 126 6.61 11.20 2.87
N TYR A 127 5.69 10.75 3.71
CA TYR A 127 4.27 11.08 3.66
C TYR A 127 3.82 11.78 4.94
N SER A 128 3.06 12.88 4.76
CA SER A 128 2.40 13.56 5.88
C SER A 128 1.31 12.67 6.48
N GLU A 129 1.19 12.67 7.79
CA GLU A 129 0.08 12.03 8.48
C GLU A 129 -1.16 12.93 8.42
N LEU A 130 -2.30 12.37 8.03
CA LEU A 130 -3.58 13.07 8.08
C LEU A 130 -4.20 12.94 9.48
N VAL A 131 -4.55 14.07 10.07
CA VAL A 131 -5.18 14.13 11.41
C VAL A 131 -6.58 14.72 11.25
N PRO A 132 -7.65 14.05 11.72
CA PRO A 132 -9.01 14.57 11.63
C PRO A 132 -9.17 15.81 12.51
N THR A 133 -9.77 16.85 11.94
CA THR A 133 -10.09 18.11 12.66
C THR A 133 -11.59 18.27 12.89
N LYS A 134 -12.40 17.82 11.93
CA LYS A 134 -13.87 17.75 12.06
C LYS A 134 -14.35 16.48 11.37
N TYR A 135 -15.34 15.85 11.96
CA TYR A 135 -15.91 14.61 11.39
C TYR A 135 -17.39 14.47 11.73
N LYS A 136 -18.12 13.84 10.83
CA LYS A 136 -19.49 13.39 11.00
C LYS A 136 -19.60 11.98 10.48
N ILE A 137 -20.04 11.06 11.30
CA ILE A 137 -20.18 9.64 10.99
C ILE A 137 -21.67 9.28 11.16
N ASP A 138 -22.26 8.82 10.08
CA ASP A 138 -23.61 8.28 10.10
C ASP A 138 -23.54 6.83 10.61
N GLU A 139 -24.13 6.58 11.79
CA GLU A 139 -24.08 5.29 12.46
C GLU A 139 -24.80 4.18 11.69
N ASN A 140 -25.93 4.52 11.01
CA ASN A 140 -26.66 3.53 10.22
C ASN A 140 -25.83 3.06 9.02
N TYR A 141 -25.10 3.98 8.38
CA TYR A 141 -24.17 3.61 7.31
C TYR A 141 -22.99 2.84 7.86
N TYR A 142 -22.39 3.31 8.95
CA TYR A 142 -21.23 2.68 9.57
C TYR A 142 -21.49 1.20 9.88
N LEU A 143 -22.64 0.88 10.46
CA LEU A 143 -23.05 -0.50 10.81
C LEU A 143 -23.70 -1.25 9.63
N SER A 144 -23.72 -0.69 8.43
CA SER A 144 -24.31 -1.33 7.27
C SER A 144 -23.45 -2.45 6.69
N ASN A 145 -24.07 -3.45 6.08
CA ASN A 145 -23.35 -4.49 5.33
C ASN A 145 -22.46 -3.92 4.22
N GLN A 146 -22.83 -2.78 3.64
CA GLN A 146 -22.03 -2.13 2.61
C GLN A 146 -20.71 -1.59 3.19
N ALA A 147 -20.76 -0.90 4.33
CA ALA A 147 -19.56 -0.38 4.99
C ALA A 147 -18.63 -1.50 5.46
N ILE A 148 -19.20 -2.57 6.04
CA ILE A 148 -18.46 -3.78 6.43
C ILE A 148 -17.78 -4.42 5.22
N SER A 149 -18.51 -4.58 4.12
CA SER A 149 -17.99 -5.16 2.88
C SER A 149 -16.86 -4.32 2.29
N ASP A 150 -17.04 -2.99 2.19
CA ASP A 150 -16.04 -2.09 1.65
C ASP A 150 -14.76 -2.11 2.51
N MET A 151 -14.89 -2.06 3.84
CA MET A 151 -13.73 -2.07 4.74
C MET A 151 -13.01 -3.43 4.73
N THR A 152 -13.76 -4.55 4.64
CA THR A 152 -13.19 -5.89 4.48
C THR A 152 -12.39 -6.01 3.17
N GLN A 153 -12.93 -5.47 2.08
CA GLN A 153 -12.25 -5.47 0.80
C GLN A 153 -10.97 -4.61 0.84
N PHE A 154 -11.00 -3.43 1.50
CA PHE A 154 -9.79 -2.64 1.74
C PHE A 154 -8.73 -3.44 2.48
N LYS A 155 -9.08 -4.07 3.59
CA LYS A 155 -8.16 -4.90 4.36
C LYS A 155 -7.52 -5.98 3.51
N ASN A 156 -8.31 -6.70 2.71
CA ASN A 156 -7.82 -7.77 1.84
C ASN A 156 -6.85 -7.25 0.77
N LEU A 157 -7.17 -6.12 0.13
CA LEU A 157 -6.31 -5.49 -0.87
C LEU A 157 -5.00 -4.97 -0.27
N ILE A 158 -5.05 -4.39 0.94
CA ILE A 158 -3.86 -3.97 1.68
C ILE A 158 -2.98 -5.19 2.00
N GLY A 159 -3.57 -6.30 2.44
CA GLY A 159 -2.85 -7.55 2.69
C GLY A 159 -2.13 -8.08 1.45
N MET A 160 -2.82 -8.15 0.31
CA MET A 160 -2.20 -8.53 -0.97
C MET A 160 -1.03 -7.61 -1.37
N TYR A 161 -1.14 -6.32 -1.07
CA TYR A 161 -0.08 -5.37 -1.37
C TYR A 161 1.12 -5.53 -0.45
N LEU A 162 0.90 -5.82 0.84
CA LEU A 162 1.97 -6.15 1.79
C LEU A 162 2.75 -7.38 1.33
N ASP A 163 2.08 -8.44 0.90
CA ASP A 163 2.73 -9.65 0.35
C ASP A 163 3.60 -9.31 -0.87
N LEU A 164 3.12 -8.43 -1.75
CA LEU A 164 3.89 -7.98 -2.91
C LEU A 164 5.14 -7.17 -2.51
N LEU A 165 5.03 -6.30 -1.51
CA LEU A 165 6.16 -5.53 -0.98
C LEU A 165 7.21 -6.46 -0.34
N ASP A 166 6.78 -7.53 0.32
CA ASP A 166 7.66 -8.58 0.86
C ASP A 166 8.42 -9.32 -0.26
N GLU A 167 7.74 -9.63 -1.37
CA GLU A 167 8.38 -10.23 -2.54
C GLU A 167 9.42 -9.28 -3.15
N TYR A 168 9.14 -7.98 -3.24
CA TYR A 168 10.11 -6.98 -3.68
C TYR A 168 11.32 -6.91 -2.75
N GLU A 169 11.12 -6.87 -1.45
CA GLU A 169 12.22 -6.81 -0.48
C GLU A 169 13.13 -8.03 -0.60
N LYS A 170 12.56 -9.22 -0.72
CA LYS A 170 13.31 -10.47 -0.97
C LYS A 170 14.09 -10.40 -2.28
N SER A 171 13.44 -9.91 -3.34
CA SER A 171 14.08 -9.81 -4.66
C SER A 171 15.24 -8.83 -4.68
N TYR A 172 15.12 -7.67 -4.02
CA TYR A 172 16.22 -6.72 -3.89
C TYR A 172 17.38 -7.25 -3.04
N ASN A 173 17.10 -8.01 -1.98
CA ASN A 173 18.15 -8.65 -1.19
C ASN A 173 18.91 -9.71 -2.00
N MET A 174 18.22 -10.49 -2.85
CA MET A 174 18.85 -11.41 -3.80
C MET A 174 19.69 -10.69 -4.84
N LEU A 175 19.20 -9.58 -5.40
CA LEU A 175 19.97 -8.76 -6.34
C LEU A 175 21.25 -8.24 -5.72
N LYS A 176 21.18 -7.76 -4.49
CA LYS A 176 22.38 -7.31 -3.75
C LYS A 176 23.39 -8.44 -3.58
N LEU A 177 22.95 -9.61 -3.12
CA LEU A 177 23.80 -10.77 -2.93
C LEU A 177 24.52 -11.18 -4.23
N HIS A 178 23.77 -11.31 -5.34
CA HIS A 178 24.35 -11.71 -6.63
C HIS A 178 25.20 -10.61 -7.27
N SER A 179 24.94 -9.34 -6.98
CA SER A 179 25.81 -8.24 -7.42
C SER A 179 27.19 -8.34 -6.75
N ASP A 180 27.24 -8.66 -5.47
CA ASP A 180 28.51 -8.82 -4.75
C ASP A 180 29.31 -10.04 -5.29
N GLU A 181 28.65 -11.09 -5.75
CA GLU A 181 29.26 -12.25 -6.42
C GLU A 181 29.79 -11.94 -7.84
N GLU A 182 29.15 -11.02 -8.57
CA GLU A 182 29.57 -10.66 -9.93
C GLU A 182 30.80 -9.75 -9.95
N ILE A 183 30.99 -8.94 -8.88
CA ILE A 183 32.10 -7.99 -8.75
C ILE A 183 33.40 -8.67 -8.27
N ASN A 184 33.33 -9.80 -7.55
CA ASN A 184 34.46 -10.56 -7.05
C ASN A 184 34.90 -11.65 -8.04
#